data_c9bff9f0e3d74d582995bd571e5a4ce3
#
_entry.id   c9bff9f0e3d74d582995bd571e5a4ce3
#
_cell.length_a   1.000
_cell.length_b   1.000
_cell.length_c   1.000
_cell.angle_alpha   90.00
_cell.angle_beta   90.00
_cell.angle_gamma   90.00
#
_symmetry.space_group_name_H-M   'P 1'
#
loop_
_entity.id
_entity.type
_entity.pdbx_description
1 polymer ?
#
loop_
_entity_poly.entity_id
_entity_poly.type
_entity_poly.pdbx_seq_one_letter_code
_entity_poly.pdbx_strand_id
1 'polypeptide(L)'
;LAAVGDSITLAQSVGRLGKKQFSGKSLDDRASVAAIMRVMKNIKDLDIDIDVYAVAAVQEEVGCRGGKTTAYGINPDMAVAIDVCHGITPDNSDNAFEVGTGTVLSVGPNLHPKLTNELFAVSKRHGIKVSTDVDGGNTGTDAWEIQVACDGVPTALISIPLKYMHTSVETLAVSDVKATVNLLTEFIKEQRGELQWLNF
;
A
#
# COMPACT_ATOMS: atom_id res chain seq x y z
N LEU A 1 37.52 -4.73 -3.87
CA LEU A 1 37.44 -6.06 -3.29
C LEU A 1 36.35 -6.03 -2.20
N ALA A 2 35.42 -6.97 -2.22
CA ALA A 2 34.39 -7.09 -1.23
C ALA A 2 34.90 -7.81 0.02
N ALA A 3 34.43 -7.41 1.19
CA ALA A 3 34.72 -8.03 2.47
C ALA A 3 33.46 -8.74 3.01
N VAL A 4 33.65 -9.59 4.02
CA VAL A 4 32.52 -10.22 4.74
C VAL A 4 31.74 -9.12 5.46
N GLY A 5 30.42 -9.07 5.24
CA GLY A 5 29.53 -8.03 5.76
C GLY A 5 29.23 -6.89 4.79
N ASP A 6 29.90 -6.82 3.65
CA ASP A 6 29.57 -5.83 2.63
C ASP A 6 28.23 -6.14 1.95
N SER A 7 27.46 -5.09 1.67
CA SER A 7 26.21 -5.21 0.92
C SER A 7 26.47 -5.42 -0.56
N ILE A 8 25.79 -6.41 -1.15
CA ILE A 8 25.84 -6.69 -2.59
C ILE A 8 24.45 -6.44 -3.17
N THR A 9 24.38 -5.61 -4.21
CA THR A 9 23.12 -5.28 -4.88
C THR A 9 23.24 -5.59 -6.38
N LEU A 10 22.23 -6.30 -6.92
CA LEU A 10 22.13 -6.51 -8.36
C LEU A 10 21.89 -5.19 -9.08
N ALA A 11 22.69 -4.91 -10.10
CA ALA A 11 22.58 -3.71 -10.92
C ALA A 11 21.48 -3.91 -11.99
N GLN A 12 20.24 -3.64 -11.61
CA GLN A 12 19.10 -3.71 -12.51
C GLN A 12 18.34 -2.38 -12.52
N SER A 13 18.18 -1.80 -13.70
CA SER A 13 17.39 -0.59 -13.89
C SER A 13 15.92 -0.92 -14.10
N VAL A 14 15.03 -0.03 -13.63
CA VAL A 14 13.62 -0.10 -13.98
C VAL A 14 13.42 0.32 -15.43
N GLY A 15 12.77 -0.53 -16.20
CA GLY A 15 12.47 -0.29 -17.60
C GLY A 15 10.99 -0.54 -17.95
N ARG A 16 10.55 0.00 -19.09
CA ARG A 16 9.23 -0.30 -19.62
C ARG A 16 9.18 -1.72 -20.19
N LEU A 17 8.15 -2.46 -19.80
CA LEU A 17 7.80 -3.74 -20.38
C LEU A 17 6.52 -3.59 -21.20
N GLY A 18 6.69 -3.53 -22.52
CA GLY A 18 5.57 -3.23 -23.44
C GLY A 18 4.99 -1.84 -23.22
N LYS A 19 3.66 -1.70 -23.35
CA LYS A 19 2.98 -0.39 -23.31
C LYS A 19 2.47 -0.01 -21.91
N LYS A 20 2.26 -0.98 -21.02
CA LYS A 20 1.47 -0.78 -19.80
C LYS A 20 2.18 -1.16 -18.50
N GLN A 21 3.31 -1.86 -18.59
CA GLN A 21 4.01 -2.40 -17.44
C GLN A 21 5.41 -1.79 -17.30
N PHE A 22 5.92 -1.87 -16.08
CA PHE A 22 7.32 -1.61 -15.76
C PHE A 22 7.90 -2.84 -15.06
N SER A 23 9.17 -3.12 -15.34
CA SER A 23 9.92 -4.17 -14.68
C SER A 23 11.25 -3.65 -14.18
N GLY A 24 11.68 -4.13 -13.04
CA GLY A 24 12.95 -3.79 -12.44
C GLY A 24 13.02 -4.20 -10.98
N LYS A 25 14.15 -3.88 -10.37
CA LYS A 25 14.43 -4.18 -8.98
C LYS A 25 13.73 -3.20 -8.04
N SER A 26 13.32 -3.68 -6.86
CA SER A 26 12.82 -2.87 -5.74
C SER A 26 11.63 -1.97 -6.11
N LEU A 27 10.71 -2.49 -6.94
CA LEU A 27 9.39 -1.91 -7.09
C LEU A 27 8.56 -2.18 -5.83
N ASP A 28 8.88 -3.23 -5.13
CA ASP A 28 8.62 -3.51 -3.74
C ASP A 28 9.65 -2.78 -2.84
N ASP A 29 9.29 -1.69 -2.08
CA ASP A 29 8.00 -1.04 -2.33
C ASP A 29 8.16 0.44 -2.69
N ARG A 30 8.97 0.71 -3.72
CA ARG A 30 9.06 2.06 -4.28
C ARG A 30 7.81 2.45 -5.08
N ALA A 31 6.98 1.47 -5.46
CA ALA A 31 5.74 1.71 -6.16
C ALA A 31 4.74 2.45 -5.26
N SER A 32 4.60 2.03 -4.01
CA SER A 32 3.74 2.69 -3.03
C SER A 32 4.28 4.06 -2.63
N VAL A 33 5.60 4.22 -2.51
CA VAL A 33 6.21 5.54 -2.29
C VAL A 33 5.83 6.51 -3.43
N ALA A 34 5.91 6.06 -4.69
CA ALA A 34 5.50 6.87 -5.83
C ALA A 34 3.99 7.19 -5.82
N ALA A 35 3.16 6.23 -5.39
CA ALA A 35 1.73 6.43 -5.21
C ALA A 35 1.45 7.50 -4.15
N ILE A 36 2.05 7.40 -2.96
CA ILE A 36 1.93 8.38 -1.86
C ILE A 36 2.34 9.78 -2.33
N MET A 37 3.49 9.90 -2.98
CA MET A 37 3.95 11.19 -3.52
C MET A 37 2.92 11.80 -4.50
N ARG A 38 2.28 10.95 -5.31
CA ARG A 38 1.25 11.39 -6.24
C ARG A 38 -0.03 11.79 -5.55
N VAL A 39 -0.45 11.07 -4.51
CA VAL A 39 -1.61 11.45 -3.66
C VAL A 39 -1.38 12.81 -3.03
N MET A 40 -0.24 13.01 -2.37
CA MET A 40 0.10 14.30 -1.74
C MET A 40 0.09 15.46 -2.74
N LYS A 41 0.59 15.22 -3.97
CA LYS A 41 0.50 16.21 -5.04
C LYS A 41 -0.94 16.50 -5.48
N ASN A 42 -1.81 15.52 -5.47
CA ASN A 42 -3.21 15.68 -5.85
C ASN A 42 -4.02 16.48 -4.81
N ILE A 43 -3.69 16.33 -3.52
CA ILE A 43 -4.47 16.94 -2.42
C ILE A 43 -3.90 18.27 -1.92
N LYS A 44 -2.66 18.64 -2.26
CA LYS A 44 -1.93 19.78 -1.65
C LYS A 44 -2.64 21.12 -1.72
N ASP A 45 -3.47 21.34 -2.73
CA ASP A 45 -4.18 22.61 -2.97
C ASP A 45 -5.69 22.47 -2.71
N LEU A 46 -6.12 21.36 -2.10
CA LEU A 46 -7.51 21.10 -1.77
C LEU A 46 -7.82 21.57 -0.34
N ASP A 47 -9.05 22.04 -0.16
CA ASP A 47 -9.61 22.31 1.16
C ASP A 47 -10.07 20.97 1.76
N ILE A 48 -9.27 20.42 2.67
CA ILE A 48 -9.53 19.14 3.36
C ILE A 48 -9.53 19.38 4.88
N ASP A 49 -10.40 18.66 5.57
CA ASP A 49 -10.70 18.84 6.99
C ASP A 49 -9.84 17.95 7.92
N ILE A 50 -8.78 17.33 7.39
CA ILE A 50 -7.91 16.43 8.12
C ILE A 50 -6.45 16.73 7.86
N ASP A 51 -5.59 16.43 8.82
CA ASP A 51 -4.14 16.41 8.63
C ASP A 51 -3.72 15.09 7.96
N VAL A 52 -2.95 15.17 6.89
CA VAL A 52 -2.48 14.01 6.15
C VAL A 52 -0.97 13.88 6.24
N TYR A 53 -0.51 12.78 6.82
CA TYR A 53 0.89 12.42 6.92
C TYR A 53 1.26 11.38 5.87
N ALA A 54 2.25 11.68 5.04
CA ALA A 54 2.82 10.75 4.09
C ALA A 54 4.11 10.15 4.66
N VAL A 55 4.14 8.85 4.82
CA VAL A 55 5.26 8.13 5.44
C VAL A 55 5.88 7.17 4.43
N ALA A 56 7.20 7.25 4.23
CA ALA A 56 8.00 6.20 3.63
C ALA A 56 8.72 5.47 4.75
N ALA A 57 8.19 4.33 5.15
CA ALA A 57 8.70 3.57 6.29
C ALA A 57 10.08 2.99 5.99
N VAL A 58 10.91 2.90 7.01
CA VAL A 58 12.21 2.24 6.94
C VAL A 58 12.10 0.82 7.51
N GLN A 59 12.94 -0.09 6.99
CA GLN A 59 13.05 -1.44 7.55
C GLN A 59 11.72 -2.23 7.55
N GLU A 60 10.88 -2.02 6.56
CA GLU A 60 9.68 -2.84 6.36
C GLU A 60 10.10 -4.29 6.11
N GLU A 61 10.97 -4.55 5.14
CA GLU A 61 11.48 -5.86 4.67
C GLU A 61 12.22 -6.70 5.74
N VAL A 62 12.48 -6.13 6.90
CA VAL A 62 13.17 -6.79 8.02
C VAL A 62 12.36 -6.73 9.31
N GLY A 63 11.04 -6.59 9.21
CA GLY A 63 10.09 -6.69 10.31
C GLY A 63 9.24 -5.45 10.57
N CYS A 64 8.82 -4.72 9.53
CA CYS A 64 7.81 -3.63 9.57
C CYS A 64 8.11 -2.54 10.63
N ARG A 65 9.40 -2.29 10.89
CA ARG A 65 9.84 -1.50 12.05
C ARG A 65 9.49 -0.02 11.94
N GLY A 66 9.64 0.52 10.73
CA GLY A 66 9.37 1.93 10.44
C GLY A 66 7.90 2.29 10.58
N GLY A 67 7.00 1.42 10.13
CA GLY A 67 5.56 1.60 10.28
C GLY A 67 5.15 1.78 11.73
N LYS A 68 5.58 0.88 12.61
CA LYS A 68 5.31 0.95 14.05
C LYS A 68 5.86 2.21 14.71
N THR A 69 7.13 2.50 14.50
CA THR A 69 7.79 3.63 15.17
C THR A 69 7.24 4.98 14.68
N THR A 70 6.89 5.08 13.41
CA THR A 70 6.31 6.30 12.85
C THR A 70 4.87 6.48 13.34
N ALA A 71 4.07 5.42 13.36
CA ALA A 71 2.72 5.46 13.91
C ALA A 71 2.73 5.90 15.40
N TYR A 72 3.67 5.40 16.18
CA TYR A 72 3.84 5.85 17.57
C TYR A 72 4.20 7.34 17.68
N GLY A 73 5.08 7.83 16.80
CA GLY A 73 5.53 9.23 16.80
C GLY A 73 4.46 10.22 16.32
N ILE A 74 3.62 9.83 15.36
CA ILE A 74 2.54 10.65 14.81
C ILE A 74 1.28 10.54 15.67
N ASN A 75 0.99 9.35 16.21
CA ASN A 75 -0.22 9.00 16.93
C ASN A 75 -1.49 9.33 16.11
N PRO A 76 -1.67 8.74 14.92
CA PRO A 76 -2.77 9.09 14.02
C PRO A 76 -4.10 8.48 14.48
N ASP A 77 -5.21 9.12 14.14
CA ASP A 77 -6.56 8.59 14.38
C ASP A 77 -6.89 7.39 13.49
N MET A 78 -6.24 7.29 12.33
CA MET A 78 -6.32 6.14 11.42
C MET A 78 -5.09 6.05 10.53
N ALA A 79 -4.84 4.88 9.98
CA ALA A 79 -3.77 4.65 9.02
C ALA A 79 -4.24 3.82 7.83
N VAL A 80 -3.65 4.09 6.67
CA VAL A 80 -3.76 3.24 5.49
C VAL A 80 -2.35 2.85 5.07
N ALA A 81 -2.00 1.58 5.27
CA ALA A 81 -0.78 1.03 4.72
C ALA A 81 -0.96 0.75 3.22
N ILE A 82 0.09 1.01 2.46
CA ILE A 82 0.13 0.67 1.04
C ILE A 82 1.33 -0.22 0.84
N ASP A 83 1.11 -1.37 0.24
CA ASP A 83 2.15 -2.36 -0.03
C ASP A 83 1.94 -3.00 -1.40
N VAL A 84 2.66 -4.04 -1.71
CA VAL A 84 2.44 -4.87 -2.89
C VAL A 84 1.80 -6.20 -2.47
N CYS A 85 1.18 -6.90 -3.41
CA CYS A 85 0.70 -8.26 -3.25
C CYS A 85 1.08 -9.12 -4.46
N HIS A 86 1.01 -10.43 -4.33
CA HIS A 86 1.41 -11.33 -5.40
C HIS A 86 0.56 -11.15 -6.67
N GLY A 87 1.23 -10.83 -7.76
CA GLY A 87 0.66 -10.89 -9.11
C GLY A 87 0.72 -12.30 -9.68
N ILE A 88 -0.30 -12.71 -10.46
CA ILE A 88 -0.37 -14.05 -11.07
C ILE A 88 0.87 -14.31 -11.94
N THR A 89 1.56 -15.41 -11.64
CA THR A 89 2.69 -15.95 -12.39
C THR A 89 2.43 -17.42 -12.71
N PRO A 90 3.21 -18.07 -13.60
CA PRO A 90 3.00 -19.49 -13.92
C PRO A 90 3.10 -20.44 -12.73
N ASP A 91 3.84 -20.05 -11.69
CA ASP A 91 4.13 -20.82 -10.49
C ASP A 91 3.35 -20.33 -9.24
N ASN A 92 2.58 -19.27 -9.36
CA ASN A 92 1.75 -18.74 -8.28
C ASN A 92 0.47 -18.11 -8.86
N SER A 93 -0.64 -18.83 -8.80
CA SER A 93 -1.96 -18.39 -9.28
C SER A 93 -3.03 -18.36 -8.21
N ASP A 94 -2.89 -19.15 -7.14
CA ASP A 94 -4.00 -19.45 -6.22
C ASP A 94 -4.29 -18.32 -5.23
N ASN A 95 -3.25 -17.57 -4.82
CA ASN A 95 -3.35 -16.42 -3.92
C ASN A 95 -2.70 -15.19 -4.55
N ALA A 96 -3.03 -14.93 -5.81
CA ALA A 96 -2.42 -13.87 -6.60
C ALA A 96 -3.46 -13.11 -7.43
N PHE A 97 -3.13 -11.89 -7.79
CA PHE A 97 -4.03 -10.98 -8.50
C PHE A 97 -3.52 -10.70 -9.92
N GLU A 98 -4.44 -10.56 -10.87
CA GLU A 98 -4.07 -10.21 -12.25
C GLU A 98 -3.54 -8.77 -12.31
N VAL A 99 -2.30 -8.61 -12.76
CA VAL A 99 -1.66 -7.29 -12.95
C VAL A 99 -2.36 -6.52 -14.07
N GLY A 100 -2.74 -5.29 -13.79
CA GLY A 100 -3.46 -4.43 -14.74
C GLY A 100 -4.97 -4.37 -14.52
N THR A 101 -5.48 -5.00 -13.47
CA THR A 101 -6.92 -5.06 -13.18
C THR A 101 -7.39 -4.10 -12.09
N GLY A 102 -6.49 -3.38 -11.45
CA GLY A 102 -6.80 -2.42 -10.39
C GLY A 102 -5.95 -2.64 -9.14
N THR A 103 -6.35 -2.02 -8.04
CA THR A 103 -5.72 -2.19 -6.73
C THR A 103 -6.41 -3.30 -5.92
N VAL A 104 -5.83 -3.68 -4.81
CA VAL A 104 -6.36 -4.73 -3.92
C VAL A 104 -6.63 -4.13 -2.54
N LEU A 105 -7.75 -4.46 -1.94
CA LEU A 105 -8.07 -4.14 -0.55
C LEU A 105 -8.10 -5.43 0.27
N SER A 106 -7.33 -5.47 1.33
CA SER A 106 -7.32 -6.62 2.23
C SER A 106 -8.41 -6.50 3.30
N VAL A 107 -8.99 -7.64 3.65
CA VAL A 107 -9.92 -7.84 4.77
C VAL A 107 -9.36 -8.90 5.71
N GLY A 108 -9.46 -8.69 7.01
CA GLY A 108 -8.96 -9.65 7.98
C GLY A 108 -9.01 -9.11 9.41
N PRO A 109 -8.68 -9.97 10.40
CA PRO A 109 -8.81 -9.63 11.83
C PRO A 109 -7.90 -8.49 12.29
N ASN A 110 -6.85 -8.18 11.54
CA ASN A 110 -5.89 -7.11 11.85
C ASN A 110 -6.24 -5.77 11.19
N LEU A 111 -7.26 -5.77 10.34
CA LEU A 111 -7.65 -4.60 9.57
C LEU A 111 -8.99 -4.08 10.09
N HIS A 112 -9.10 -2.75 10.20
CA HIS A 112 -10.28 -2.13 10.77
C HIS A 112 -11.47 -2.23 9.80
N PRO A 113 -12.56 -2.95 10.15
CA PRO A 113 -13.59 -3.29 9.20
C PRO A 113 -14.35 -2.07 8.64
N LYS A 114 -14.61 -1.05 9.46
CA LYS A 114 -15.31 0.16 8.99
C LYS A 114 -14.42 0.97 8.04
N LEU A 115 -13.13 1.10 8.33
CA LEU A 115 -12.18 1.81 7.47
C LEU A 115 -12.03 1.10 6.11
N THR A 116 -11.89 -0.22 6.14
CA THR A 116 -11.82 -1.03 4.92
C THR A 116 -13.13 -0.95 4.11
N ASN A 117 -14.29 -1.03 4.78
CA ASN A 117 -15.59 -0.90 4.13
C ASN A 117 -15.78 0.49 3.49
N GLU A 118 -15.29 1.56 4.12
CA GLU A 118 -15.36 2.89 3.55
C GLU A 118 -14.49 3.01 2.28
N LEU A 119 -13.30 2.42 2.27
CA LEU A 119 -12.47 2.35 1.05
C LEU A 119 -13.19 1.58 -0.08
N PHE A 120 -13.88 0.47 0.21
CA PHE A 120 -14.73 -0.20 -0.77
C PHE A 120 -15.88 0.69 -1.24
N ALA A 121 -16.51 1.43 -0.35
CA ALA A 121 -17.60 2.35 -0.70
C ALA A 121 -17.11 3.47 -1.62
N VAL A 122 -15.95 4.08 -1.30
CA VAL A 122 -15.28 5.09 -2.16
C VAL A 122 -14.98 4.50 -3.53
N SER A 123 -14.38 3.30 -3.58
CA SER A 123 -14.05 2.65 -4.85
C SER A 123 -15.28 2.48 -5.75
N LYS A 124 -16.41 2.09 -5.15
CA LYS A 124 -17.69 1.91 -5.85
C LYS A 124 -18.26 3.25 -6.33
N ARG A 125 -18.24 4.28 -5.48
CA ARG A 125 -18.75 5.63 -5.85
C ARG A 125 -17.99 6.23 -7.03
N HIS A 126 -16.67 6.01 -7.08
CA HIS A 126 -15.80 6.59 -8.11
C HIS A 126 -15.46 5.64 -9.26
N GLY A 127 -16.05 4.45 -9.30
CA GLY A 127 -15.81 3.46 -10.37
C GLY A 127 -14.37 2.97 -10.43
N ILE A 128 -13.66 2.94 -9.29
CA ILE A 128 -12.28 2.48 -9.18
C ILE A 128 -12.29 0.96 -9.04
N LYS A 129 -11.51 0.28 -9.87
CA LYS A 129 -11.42 -1.18 -9.83
C LYS A 129 -10.62 -1.64 -8.62
N VAL A 130 -11.23 -2.48 -7.81
CA VAL A 130 -10.65 -3.06 -6.61
C VAL A 130 -10.95 -4.55 -6.58
N SER A 131 -9.93 -5.35 -6.27
CA SER A 131 -10.06 -6.76 -5.88
C SER A 131 -10.01 -6.88 -4.36
N THR A 132 -10.50 -8.00 -3.81
CA THR A 132 -10.46 -8.27 -2.38
C THR A 132 -9.44 -9.36 -2.08
N ASP A 133 -8.58 -9.10 -1.10
CA ASP A 133 -7.72 -10.10 -0.48
C ASP A 133 -8.25 -10.47 0.91
N VAL A 134 -7.95 -11.68 1.37
CA VAL A 134 -8.39 -12.17 2.68
C VAL A 134 -7.18 -12.60 3.50
N ASP A 135 -6.78 -11.76 4.43
CA ASP A 135 -5.67 -11.99 5.34
C ASP A 135 -6.19 -12.51 6.70
N GLY A 136 -6.10 -13.82 6.90
CA GLY A 136 -6.56 -14.47 8.14
C GLY A 136 -5.63 -14.29 9.34
N GLY A 137 -4.50 -13.61 9.20
CA GLY A 137 -3.46 -13.45 10.23
C GLY A 137 -2.56 -12.25 9.97
N ASN A 138 -1.25 -12.47 10.08
CA ASN A 138 -0.26 -11.44 9.79
C ASN A 138 -0.30 -11.08 8.32
N THR A 139 -0.48 -9.80 8.01
CA THR A 139 -0.54 -9.26 6.64
C THR A 139 0.82 -9.27 5.94
N GLY A 140 1.93 -9.46 6.68
CA GLY A 140 3.28 -9.34 6.13
C GLY A 140 3.67 -7.93 5.69
N THR A 141 2.98 -6.91 6.19
CA THR A 141 3.13 -5.50 5.80
C THR A 141 3.18 -4.59 7.03
N ASP A 142 3.51 -3.33 6.84
CA ASP A 142 3.46 -2.31 7.91
C ASP A 142 2.10 -2.23 8.63
N ALA A 143 0.99 -2.61 7.98
CA ALA A 143 -0.34 -2.63 8.60
C ALA A 143 -0.38 -3.51 9.85
N TRP A 144 0.36 -4.62 9.88
CA TRP A 144 0.47 -5.53 11.02
C TRP A 144 0.99 -4.84 12.27
N GLU A 145 2.01 -4.00 12.13
CA GLU A 145 2.64 -3.31 13.25
C GLU A 145 1.98 -1.97 13.59
N ILE A 146 1.43 -1.27 12.60
CA ILE A 146 0.74 0.01 12.81
C ILE A 146 -0.49 -0.17 13.69
N GLN A 147 -1.30 -1.22 13.44
CA GLN A 147 -2.57 -1.42 14.14
C GLN A 147 -2.42 -1.65 15.65
N VAL A 148 -1.24 -2.05 16.11
CA VAL A 148 -0.91 -2.24 17.53
C VAL A 148 0.01 -1.15 18.09
N ALA A 149 0.24 -0.08 17.35
CA ALA A 149 0.99 1.07 17.84
C ALA A 149 0.11 1.92 18.77
N CYS A 150 0.74 2.66 19.69
CA CYS A 150 0.05 3.48 20.71
C CYS A 150 -0.95 2.65 21.52
N ASP A 151 -2.18 3.11 21.61
CA ASP A 151 -3.34 2.42 22.21
C ASP A 151 -4.24 1.71 21.16
N GLY A 152 -3.70 1.54 19.97
CA GLY A 152 -4.34 0.93 18.80
C GLY A 152 -4.71 1.95 17.74
N VAL A 153 -4.29 1.70 16.50
CA VAL A 153 -4.58 2.58 15.34
C VAL A 153 -5.49 1.84 14.36
N PRO A 154 -6.71 2.32 14.10
CA PRO A 154 -7.57 1.80 13.03
C PRO A 154 -6.80 1.79 11.71
N THR A 155 -6.51 0.60 11.18
CA THR A 155 -5.62 0.44 10.03
C THR A 155 -6.31 -0.31 8.90
N ALA A 156 -6.13 0.16 7.66
CA ALA A 156 -6.49 -0.55 6.44
C ALA A 156 -5.25 -0.85 5.59
N LEU A 157 -5.37 -1.80 4.67
CA LEU A 157 -4.31 -2.20 3.75
C LEU A 157 -4.80 -2.13 2.31
N ILE A 158 -4.05 -1.42 1.49
CA ILE A 158 -4.20 -1.36 0.03
C ILE A 158 -2.96 -1.97 -0.60
N SER A 159 -3.12 -2.87 -1.56
CA SER A 159 -1.98 -3.52 -2.19
C SER A 159 -1.97 -3.35 -3.72
N ILE A 160 -0.77 -3.25 -4.27
CA ILE A 160 -0.53 -3.14 -5.71
C ILE A 160 -0.07 -4.52 -6.22
N PRO A 161 -0.77 -5.16 -7.17
CA PRO A 161 -0.34 -6.44 -7.73
C PRO A 161 1.05 -6.36 -8.38
N LEU A 162 1.96 -7.20 -7.93
CA LEU A 162 3.37 -7.26 -8.35
C LEU A 162 3.78 -8.69 -8.69
N LYS A 163 4.28 -8.93 -9.88
CA LYS A 163 4.87 -10.21 -10.28
C LYS A 163 6.33 -10.28 -9.85
N TYR A 164 6.78 -11.49 -9.51
CA TYR A 164 8.19 -11.78 -9.21
C TYR A 164 8.73 -10.94 -8.04
N MET A 165 7.89 -10.76 -7.01
CA MET A 165 8.25 -10.06 -5.77
C MET A 165 9.58 -10.57 -5.20
N HIS A 166 10.37 -9.67 -4.63
CA HIS A 166 11.70 -9.93 -4.06
C HIS A 166 12.75 -10.43 -5.10
N THR A 167 12.56 -10.10 -6.38
CA THR A 167 13.53 -10.40 -7.44
C THR A 167 14.04 -9.13 -8.13
N SER A 168 15.02 -9.29 -9.02
CA SER A 168 15.52 -8.18 -9.82
C SER A 168 14.61 -7.79 -10.99
N VAL A 169 13.54 -8.55 -11.24
CA VAL A 169 12.63 -8.38 -12.39
C VAL A 169 11.17 -8.22 -11.96
N GLU A 170 10.96 -7.67 -10.80
CA GLU A 170 9.62 -7.31 -10.34
C GLU A 170 8.87 -6.56 -11.42
N THR A 171 7.58 -6.88 -11.59
CA THR A 171 6.81 -6.33 -12.69
C THR A 171 5.41 -5.92 -12.24
N LEU A 172 5.05 -4.68 -12.50
CA LEU A 172 3.73 -4.11 -12.17
C LEU A 172 3.11 -3.37 -13.36
N ALA A 173 1.82 -3.08 -13.26
CA ALA A 173 1.13 -2.21 -14.22
C ALA A 173 0.91 -0.80 -13.64
N VAL A 174 1.12 0.20 -14.47
CA VAL A 174 0.88 1.61 -14.10
C VAL A 174 -0.59 1.88 -13.78
N SER A 175 -1.52 1.09 -14.37
CA SER A 175 -2.95 1.19 -14.09
C SER A 175 -3.28 0.92 -12.63
N ASP A 176 -2.58 -0.03 -12.00
CA ASP A 176 -2.85 -0.45 -10.63
C ASP A 176 -2.32 0.58 -9.63
N VAL A 177 -1.13 1.10 -9.87
CA VAL A 177 -0.62 2.26 -9.13
C VAL A 177 -1.57 3.46 -9.24
N LYS A 178 -2.10 3.73 -10.44
CA LYS A 178 -3.09 4.81 -10.62
C LYS A 178 -4.40 4.53 -9.89
N ALA A 179 -4.86 3.29 -9.85
CA ALA A 179 -6.06 2.91 -9.11
C ALA A 179 -5.87 3.17 -7.61
N THR A 180 -4.72 2.79 -7.05
CA THR A 180 -4.32 3.08 -5.66
C THR A 180 -4.32 4.59 -5.39
N VAL A 181 -3.66 5.38 -6.25
CA VAL A 181 -3.62 6.84 -6.14
C VAL A 181 -5.01 7.46 -6.16
N ASN A 182 -5.86 7.02 -7.10
CA ASN A 182 -7.21 7.55 -7.23
C ASN A 182 -8.06 7.19 -6.01
N LEU A 183 -7.98 5.94 -5.54
CA LEU A 183 -8.72 5.50 -4.36
C LEU A 183 -8.38 6.33 -3.13
N LEU A 184 -7.10 6.50 -2.83
CA LEU A 184 -6.64 7.30 -1.70
C LEU A 184 -6.97 8.79 -1.86
N THR A 185 -6.80 9.34 -3.06
CA THR A 185 -7.14 10.74 -3.32
C THR A 185 -8.63 11.02 -3.04
N GLU A 186 -9.52 10.17 -3.57
CA GLU A 186 -10.96 10.34 -3.37
C GLU A 186 -11.36 10.04 -1.92
N PHE A 187 -10.76 9.03 -1.29
CA PHE A 187 -10.97 8.74 0.12
C PHE A 187 -10.63 9.95 1.00
N ILE A 188 -9.45 10.55 0.83
CA ILE A 188 -9.02 11.72 1.60
C ILE A 188 -9.96 12.92 1.37
N LYS A 189 -10.39 13.16 0.14
CA LYS A 189 -11.31 14.25 -0.21
C LYS A 189 -12.69 14.13 0.46
N GLU A 190 -13.12 12.91 0.75
CA GLU A 190 -14.42 12.65 1.38
C GLU A 190 -14.35 12.68 2.91
N GLN A 191 -13.15 12.68 3.51
CA GLN A 191 -13.05 12.76 4.96
C GLN A 191 -13.49 14.15 5.46
N ARG A 192 -14.18 14.12 6.60
CA ARG A 192 -14.52 15.31 7.38
C ARG A 192 -13.93 15.12 8.77
N GLY A 193 -13.63 16.20 9.48
CA GLY A 193 -12.90 16.17 10.75
C GLY A 193 -13.55 15.34 11.88
N GLU A 194 -14.78 14.86 11.68
CA GLU A 194 -15.45 13.97 12.62
C GLU A 194 -15.23 12.50 12.26
N LEU A 195 -14.30 11.84 12.95
CA LEU A 195 -13.96 10.44 12.74
C LEU A 195 -14.74 9.48 13.66
N GLN A 196 -15.89 9.93 14.22
CA GLN A 196 -16.73 9.12 15.11
C GLN A 196 -17.23 7.82 14.47
N TRP A 197 -17.30 7.78 13.14
CA TRP A 197 -17.67 6.59 12.40
C TRP A 197 -16.64 5.45 12.52
N LEU A 198 -15.39 5.73 12.94
CA LEU A 198 -14.35 4.73 13.23
C LEU A 198 -14.60 3.99 14.54
N ASN A 199 -15.36 4.56 15.49
CA ASN A 199 -15.63 3.93 16.78
C ASN A 199 -16.39 2.61 16.60
N PHE A 200 -15.99 1.58 17.37
CA PHE A 200 -16.65 0.27 17.39
C PHE A 200 -18.06 0.34 17.96
#